data_31abc1ee9aec5dead9a182ad8abb5d09
#
_entry.id   31abc1ee9aec5dead9a182ad8abb5d09
#
_cell.length_a   1.000
_cell.length_b   1.000
_cell.length_c   1.000
_cell.angle_alpha   90.00
_cell.angle_beta   90.00
_cell.angle_gamma   90.00
#
_symmetry.space_group_name_H-M   'P 1'
#
loop_
_entity.id
_entity.type
_entity.pdbx_description
1 polymer ?
#
loop_
_entity_poly.entity_id
_entity_poly.type
_entity_poly.pdbx_seq_one_letter_code
_entity_poly.pdbx_strand_id
1 'polypeptide(L)'
;MWFILALLSAIFAALTSILAKIGIDGVNSNLATAIRTVVVVIMAWGMVFLTNAQNGISEISKRSWVFLILSGLATGTSWLCYYKALQLGEASKIVPIDKLSVIITLVLAFVFLHEQFTIKSLIGCILIGVGTLVMVL
;
A
#
# COMPACT_ATOMS: atom_id res chain seq x y z
N MET A 1 -13.16 -1.57 16.11
CA MET A 1 -12.51 -0.31 15.69
C MET A 1 -11.52 -0.51 14.53
N TRP A 2 -10.57 -1.46 14.60
CA TRP A 2 -9.63 -1.76 13.52
C TRP A 2 -10.31 -2.07 12.16
N PHE A 3 -11.42 -2.80 12.16
CA PHE A 3 -12.15 -3.19 10.95
C PHE A 3 -12.70 -1.99 10.18
N ILE A 4 -13.27 -1.01 10.87
CA ILE A 4 -13.80 0.23 10.26
C ILE A 4 -12.67 1.03 9.61
N LEU A 5 -11.52 1.14 10.30
CA LEU A 5 -10.34 1.82 9.77
C LEU A 5 -9.77 1.11 8.53
N ALA A 6 -9.75 -0.21 8.54
CA ALA A 6 -9.33 -1.00 7.39
C ALA A 6 -10.27 -0.83 6.20
N LEU A 7 -11.59 -0.78 6.44
CA LEU A 7 -12.59 -0.56 5.40
C LEU A 7 -12.46 0.85 4.78
N LEU A 8 -12.30 1.87 5.62
CA LEU A 8 -12.04 3.24 5.15
C LEU A 8 -10.76 3.32 4.32
N SER A 9 -9.69 2.67 4.77
CA SER A 9 -8.44 2.58 4.02
C SER A 9 -8.66 1.96 2.64
N ALA A 10 -9.46 0.89 2.55
CA ALA A 10 -9.77 0.24 1.27
C ALA A 10 -10.54 1.17 0.32
N ILE A 11 -11.49 1.94 0.83
CA ILE A 11 -12.25 2.93 0.05
C ILE A 11 -11.31 3.99 -0.52
N PHE A 12 -10.45 4.58 0.33
CA PHE A 12 -9.49 5.58 -0.12
C PHE A 12 -8.42 5.00 -1.06
N ALA A 13 -8.03 3.74 -0.90
CA ALA A 13 -7.15 3.06 -1.83
C ALA A 13 -7.79 2.90 -3.22
N ALA A 14 -9.09 2.57 -3.27
CA ALA A 14 -9.83 2.49 -4.53
C ALA A 14 -9.91 3.86 -5.22
N LEU A 15 -10.28 4.91 -4.48
CA LEU A 15 -10.28 6.29 -4.99
C LEU A 15 -8.90 6.71 -5.49
N THR A 16 -7.85 6.38 -4.75
CA THR A 16 -6.46 6.64 -5.16
C THR A 16 -6.15 6.01 -6.52
N SER A 17 -6.53 4.77 -6.74
CA SER A 17 -6.26 4.05 -8.00
C SER A 17 -6.94 4.71 -9.20
N ILE A 18 -8.19 5.14 -9.05
CA ILE A 18 -8.94 5.81 -10.11
C ILE A 18 -8.40 7.22 -10.37
N LEU A 19 -8.20 8.02 -9.31
CA LEU A 19 -7.65 9.37 -9.44
C LEU A 19 -6.24 9.36 -10.03
N ALA A 20 -5.42 8.38 -9.63
CA ALA A 20 -4.09 8.18 -10.20
C ALA A 20 -4.15 7.82 -11.68
N LYS A 21 -5.06 6.93 -12.08
CA LYS A 21 -5.23 6.55 -13.48
C LYS A 21 -5.59 7.76 -14.36
N ILE A 22 -6.46 8.63 -13.87
CA ILE A 22 -6.83 9.88 -14.56
C ILE A 22 -5.65 10.86 -14.58
N GLY A 23 -4.98 11.05 -13.46
CA GLY A 23 -3.92 12.05 -13.31
C GLY A 23 -2.59 11.69 -13.98
N ILE A 24 -2.36 10.41 -14.31
CA ILE A 24 -1.12 9.94 -14.93
C ILE A 24 -1.13 10.06 -16.46
N ASP A 25 -2.28 10.38 -17.05
CA ASP A 25 -2.42 10.52 -18.48
C ASP A 25 -1.56 11.69 -19.00
N GLY A 26 -0.66 11.39 -19.94
CA GLY A 26 0.28 12.37 -20.48
C GLY A 26 1.40 12.83 -19.52
N VAL A 27 1.49 12.29 -18.30
CA VAL A 27 2.50 12.64 -17.31
C VAL A 27 3.48 11.48 -17.11
N ASN A 28 4.76 11.78 -16.95
CA ASN A 28 5.74 10.73 -16.59
C ASN A 28 5.37 10.09 -15.25
N SER A 29 5.33 8.75 -15.20
CA SER A 29 4.90 7.99 -14.02
C SER A 29 5.73 8.29 -12.76
N ASN A 30 7.05 8.51 -12.92
CA ASN A 30 7.93 8.85 -11.79
C ASN A 30 7.60 10.24 -11.25
N LEU A 31 7.34 11.20 -12.15
CA LEU A 31 6.95 12.56 -11.77
C LEU A 31 5.59 12.57 -11.07
N ALA A 32 4.61 11.83 -11.59
CA ALA A 32 3.31 11.69 -10.96
C ALA A 32 3.42 11.08 -9.55
N THR A 33 4.26 10.06 -9.37
CA THR A 33 4.54 9.46 -8.07
C THR A 33 5.18 10.48 -7.12
N ALA A 34 6.15 11.27 -7.58
CA ALA A 34 6.83 12.27 -6.77
C ALA A 34 5.86 13.37 -6.29
N ILE A 35 5.07 13.95 -7.20
CA ILE A 35 4.08 15.00 -6.87
C ILE A 35 3.09 14.49 -5.82
N ARG A 36 2.53 13.30 -6.03
CA ARG A 36 1.60 12.68 -5.10
C ARG A 36 2.24 12.43 -3.72
N THR A 37 3.48 11.97 -3.71
CA THR A 37 4.21 11.70 -2.46
C THR A 37 4.40 12.96 -1.64
N VAL A 38 4.69 14.11 -2.27
CA VAL A 38 4.77 15.40 -1.58
C VAL A 38 3.46 15.72 -0.86
N VAL A 39 2.32 15.54 -1.51
CA VAL A 39 1.00 15.76 -0.89
C VAL A 39 0.81 14.83 0.32
N VAL A 40 1.16 13.56 0.19
CA VAL A 40 1.06 12.58 1.29
C VAL A 40 1.96 12.98 2.47
N VAL A 41 3.18 13.41 2.20
CA VAL A 41 4.13 13.86 3.24
C VAL A 41 3.58 15.07 3.98
N ILE A 42 3.07 16.08 3.25
CA ILE A 42 2.48 17.29 3.88
C ILE A 42 1.29 16.90 4.75
N MET A 43 0.40 16.03 4.27
CA MET A 43 -0.76 15.58 5.02
C MET A 43 -0.36 14.80 6.28
N ALA A 44 0.63 13.89 6.16
CA ALA A 44 1.10 13.10 7.28
C ALA A 44 1.75 13.98 8.38
N TRP A 45 2.62 14.90 7.99
CA TRP A 45 3.21 15.85 8.94
C TRP A 45 2.19 16.82 9.53
N GLY A 46 1.19 17.25 8.74
CA GLY A 46 0.07 18.03 9.25
C GLY A 46 -0.65 17.32 10.39
N MET A 47 -0.91 16.02 10.25
CA MET A 47 -1.50 15.22 11.33
C MET A 47 -0.57 15.07 12.55
N VAL A 48 0.73 14.93 12.35
CA VAL A 48 1.72 14.91 13.45
C VAL A 48 1.65 16.19 14.26
N PHE A 49 1.60 17.35 13.62
CA PHE A 49 1.50 18.64 14.32
C PHE A 49 0.14 18.84 14.99
N LEU A 50 -0.95 18.46 14.34
CA LEU A 50 -2.29 18.57 14.93
C LEU A 50 -2.46 17.69 16.19
N THR A 51 -1.79 16.55 16.23
CA THR A 51 -1.85 15.62 17.37
C THR A 51 -0.74 15.83 18.40
N ASN A 52 0.16 16.82 18.19
CA ASN A 52 1.35 17.07 19.00
C ASN A 52 2.27 15.85 19.13
N ALA A 53 2.28 14.97 18.13
CA ALA A 53 3.06 13.73 18.14
C ALA A 53 4.55 13.95 17.83
N GLN A 54 4.96 15.15 17.39
CA GLN A 54 6.37 15.49 17.11
C GLN A 54 7.29 15.33 18.31
N ASN A 55 6.77 15.47 19.52
CA ASN A 55 7.55 15.31 20.76
C ASN A 55 8.06 13.87 20.96
N GLY A 56 7.39 12.88 20.36
CA GLY A 56 7.79 11.47 20.41
C GLY A 56 8.96 11.09 19.49
N ILE A 57 9.44 11.99 18.63
CA ILE A 57 10.53 11.68 17.68
C ILE A 57 11.80 11.26 18.39
N SER A 58 12.12 11.92 19.52
CA SER A 58 13.31 11.62 20.33
C SER A 58 13.23 10.28 21.08
N GLU A 59 12.03 9.74 21.24
CA GLU A 59 11.79 8.46 21.94
C GLU A 59 11.84 7.23 21.02
N ILE A 60 11.93 7.45 19.71
CA ILE A 60 11.96 6.38 18.73
C ILE A 60 13.29 5.62 18.83
N SER A 61 13.20 4.29 19.05
CA SER A 61 14.36 3.43 19.12
C SER A 61 15.11 3.34 17.77
N LYS A 62 16.42 3.10 17.82
CA LYS A 62 17.23 2.88 16.60
C LYS A 62 16.67 1.75 15.73
N ARG A 63 16.18 0.70 16.36
CA ARG A 63 15.54 -0.43 15.67
C ARG A 63 14.30 0.03 14.89
N SER A 64 13.42 0.79 15.53
CA SER A 64 12.21 1.34 14.89
C SER A 64 12.56 2.24 13.71
N TRP A 65 13.59 3.10 13.86
CA TRP A 65 14.07 3.94 12.76
C TRP A 65 14.48 3.12 11.54
N VAL A 66 15.27 2.05 11.73
CA VAL A 66 15.73 1.18 10.63
C VAL A 66 14.52 0.56 9.91
N PHE A 67 13.57 -0.02 10.65
CA PHE A 67 12.40 -0.66 10.04
C PHE A 67 11.47 0.34 9.35
N LEU A 68 11.28 1.53 9.90
CA LEU A 68 10.48 2.59 9.27
C LEU A 68 11.13 3.08 7.96
N ILE A 69 12.44 3.25 7.94
CA ILE A 69 13.17 3.63 6.72
C ILE A 69 13.05 2.54 5.67
N LEU A 70 13.29 1.28 6.03
CA LEU A 70 13.14 0.15 5.10
C LEU A 70 11.71 0.02 4.56
N SER A 71 10.71 0.21 5.41
CA SER A 71 9.30 0.23 5.02
C SER A 71 9.02 1.38 4.04
N GLY A 72 9.57 2.56 4.28
CA GLY A 72 9.45 3.70 3.37
C GLY A 72 10.06 3.44 2.00
N LEU A 73 11.25 2.82 1.96
CA LEU A 73 11.91 2.41 0.71
C LEU A 73 11.08 1.38 -0.06
N ALA A 74 10.55 0.38 0.65
CA ALA A 74 9.67 -0.63 0.04
C ALA A 74 8.39 0.00 -0.53
N THR A 75 7.77 0.92 0.20
CA THR A 75 6.58 1.66 -0.25
C THR A 75 6.88 2.50 -1.49
N GLY A 76 7.98 3.26 -1.48
CA GLY A 76 8.40 4.08 -2.62
C GLY A 76 8.62 3.23 -3.88
N THR A 77 9.35 2.11 -3.75
CA THR A 77 9.59 1.18 -4.84
C THR A 77 8.28 0.58 -5.38
N SER A 78 7.38 0.16 -4.47
CA SER A 78 6.07 -0.36 -4.83
C SER A 78 5.26 0.66 -5.64
N TRP A 79 5.22 1.91 -5.20
CA TRP A 79 4.49 2.97 -5.89
C TRP A 79 5.06 3.30 -7.26
N LEU A 80 6.38 3.35 -7.40
CA LEU A 80 7.02 3.56 -8.71
C LEU A 80 6.60 2.45 -9.70
N CYS A 81 6.63 1.19 -9.27
CA CYS A 81 6.18 0.07 -10.09
C CYS A 81 4.67 0.14 -10.39
N TYR A 82 3.85 0.41 -9.38
CA TYR A 82 2.40 0.47 -9.50
C TYR A 82 1.94 1.58 -10.46
N TYR A 83 2.49 2.78 -10.34
CA TYR A 83 2.15 3.89 -11.22
C TYR A 83 2.62 3.66 -12.65
N LYS A 84 3.78 3.03 -12.82
CA LYS A 84 4.21 2.63 -14.15
C LYS A 84 3.28 1.59 -14.77
N ALA A 85 2.84 0.62 -13.99
CA ALA A 85 1.86 -0.36 -14.42
C ALA A 85 0.53 0.31 -14.83
N LEU A 86 -0.01 1.21 -14.00
CA LEU A 86 -1.23 1.97 -14.30
C LEU A 86 -1.12 2.80 -15.58
N GLN A 87 0.07 3.31 -15.90
CA GLN A 87 0.29 4.03 -17.14
C GLN A 87 0.22 3.11 -18.36
N LEU A 88 0.70 1.88 -18.24
CA LEU A 88 0.81 0.93 -19.35
C LEU A 88 -0.45 0.07 -19.55
N GLY A 89 -1.27 -0.12 -18.52
CA GLY A 89 -2.38 -1.05 -18.56
C GLY A 89 -3.67 -0.50 -17.94
N GLU A 90 -4.70 -1.34 -17.94
CA GLU A 90 -6.01 -1.01 -17.40
C GLU A 90 -6.03 -1.16 -15.86
N ALA A 91 -6.62 -0.18 -15.17
CA ALA A 91 -6.75 -0.23 -13.72
C ALA A 91 -7.51 -1.46 -13.22
N SER A 92 -8.51 -1.92 -13.97
CA SER A 92 -9.31 -3.11 -13.67
C SER A 92 -8.48 -4.41 -13.60
N LYS A 93 -7.35 -4.47 -14.30
CA LYS A 93 -6.42 -5.61 -14.29
C LYS A 93 -5.28 -5.42 -13.29
N ILE A 94 -4.76 -4.20 -13.19
CA ILE A 94 -3.58 -3.91 -12.35
C ILE A 94 -3.94 -3.92 -10.87
N VAL A 95 -5.09 -3.34 -10.48
CA VAL A 95 -5.51 -3.31 -9.08
C VAL A 95 -5.67 -4.71 -8.47
N PRO A 96 -6.31 -5.69 -9.13
CA PRO A 96 -6.36 -7.05 -8.62
C PRO A 96 -4.97 -7.71 -8.46
N ILE A 97 -4.06 -7.49 -9.42
CA ILE A 97 -2.68 -8.01 -9.32
C ILE A 97 -1.96 -7.42 -8.10
N ASP A 98 -2.11 -6.13 -7.84
CA ASP A 98 -1.53 -5.49 -6.65
C ASP A 98 -2.05 -6.14 -5.36
N LYS A 99 -3.29 -6.61 -5.33
CA LYS A 99 -3.88 -7.32 -4.18
C LYS A 99 -3.31 -8.71 -3.93
N LEU A 100 -2.51 -9.27 -4.85
CA LEU A 100 -1.71 -10.47 -4.55
C LEU A 100 -0.71 -10.22 -3.41
N SER A 101 -0.38 -8.95 -3.13
CA SER A 101 0.39 -8.56 -1.95
C SER A 101 -0.21 -9.07 -0.63
N VAL A 102 -1.53 -9.28 -0.56
CA VAL A 102 -2.20 -9.87 0.61
C VAL A 102 -1.69 -11.29 0.87
N ILE A 103 -1.55 -12.10 -0.17
CA ILE A 103 -1.05 -13.47 -0.07
C ILE A 103 0.41 -13.45 0.42
N ILE A 104 1.23 -12.60 -0.20
CA ILE A 104 2.64 -12.44 0.19
C ILE A 104 2.75 -11.97 1.64
N THR A 105 1.92 -11.00 2.04
CA THR A 105 1.90 -10.48 3.43
C THR A 105 1.54 -11.58 4.43
N LEU A 106 0.56 -12.44 4.14
CA LEU A 106 0.19 -13.54 5.03
C LEU A 106 1.33 -14.57 5.18
N VAL A 107 2.03 -14.89 4.09
CA VAL A 107 3.20 -15.77 4.15
C VAL A 107 4.32 -15.13 4.98
N LEU A 108 4.62 -13.86 4.76
CA LEU A 108 5.65 -13.13 5.52
C LEU A 108 5.26 -12.97 7.01
N ALA A 109 3.99 -12.72 7.31
CA ALA A 109 3.50 -12.62 8.68
C ALA A 109 3.65 -13.96 9.41
N PHE A 110 3.37 -15.08 8.75
CA PHE A 110 3.62 -16.40 9.31
C PHE A 110 5.11 -16.64 9.59
N VAL A 111 6.00 -16.31 8.61
CA VAL A 111 7.44 -16.59 8.72
C VAL A 111 8.15 -15.66 9.70
N PHE A 112 7.86 -14.35 9.67
CA PHE A 112 8.61 -13.34 10.46
C PHE A 112 7.91 -12.91 11.74
N LEU A 113 6.58 -12.88 11.76
CA LEU A 113 5.81 -12.46 12.94
C LEU A 113 5.28 -13.65 13.73
N HIS A 114 5.49 -14.88 13.23
CA HIS A 114 4.99 -16.11 13.84
C HIS A 114 3.47 -16.10 14.08
N GLU A 115 2.72 -15.38 13.22
CA GLU A 115 1.27 -15.38 13.26
C GLU A 115 0.71 -16.75 12.83
N GLN A 116 -0.44 -17.14 13.41
CA GLN A 116 -1.02 -18.45 13.11
C GLN A 116 -1.66 -18.46 11.71
N PHE A 117 -1.19 -19.38 10.89
CA PHE A 117 -1.76 -19.62 9.57
C PHE A 117 -2.96 -20.57 9.70
N THR A 118 -4.16 -20.02 9.55
CA THR A 118 -5.38 -20.79 9.68
C THR A 118 -5.85 -21.35 8.34
N ILE A 119 -6.62 -22.44 8.36
CA ILE A 119 -7.26 -22.99 7.14
C ILE A 119 -8.13 -21.91 6.46
N LYS A 120 -8.79 -21.06 7.22
CA LYS A 120 -9.57 -19.92 6.69
C LYS A 120 -8.70 -18.94 5.91
N SER A 121 -7.51 -18.62 6.43
CA SER A 121 -6.54 -17.76 5.75
C SER A 121 -6.05 -18.40 4.44
N LEU A 122 -5.79 -19.71 4.45
CA LEU A 122 -5.40 -20.45 3.24
C LEU A 122 -6.48 -20.40 2.17
N ILE A 123 -7.73 -20.69 2.54
CA ILE A 123 -8.87 -20.61 1.61
C ILE A 123 -9.02 -19.19 1.05
N GLY A 124 -8.92 -18.18 1.91
CA GLY A 124 -8.95 -16.77 1.50
C GLY A 124 -7.86 -16.42 0.48
N CYS A 125 -6.62 -16.88 0.71
CA CYS A 125 -5.51 -16.69 -0.24
C CYS A 125 -5.78 -17.33 -1.60
N ILE A 126 -6.29 -18.56 -1.61
CA ILE A 126 -6.63 -19.27 -2.85
C ILE A 126 -7.72 -18.51 -3.62
N LEU A 127 -8.78 -18.07 -2.93
CA LEU A 127 -9.86 -17.31 -3.54
C LEU A 127 -9.38 -15.97 -4.12
N ILE A 128 -8.51 -15.24 -3.41
CA ILE A 128 -7.91 -13.99 -3.93
C ILE A 128 -7.06 -14.29 -5.17
N GLY A 129 -6.22 -15.32 -5.11
CA GLY A 129 -5.36 -15.70 -6.24
C GLY A 129 -6.17 -16.10 -7.48
N VAL A 130 -7.15 -16.98 -7.32
CA VAL A 130 -8.02 -17.42 -8.42
C VAL A 130 -8.86 -16.25 -8.94
N GLY A 131 -9.46 -15.43 -8.05
CA GLY A 131 -10.22 -14.25 -8.45
C GLY A 131 -9.38 -13.25 -9.24
N THR A 132 -8.14 -13.01 -8.82
CA THR A 132 -7.21 -12.14 -9.55
C THR A 132 -6.91 -12.70 -10.94
N LEU A 133 -6.63 -14.00 -11.07
CA LEU A 133 -6.38 -14.63 -12.37
C LEU A 133 -7.57 -14.49 -13.30
N VAL A 134 -8.79 -14.74 -12.81
CA VAL A 134 -10.03 -14.61 -13.61
C VAL A 134 -10.25 -13.17 -14.09
N MET A 135 -9.89 -12.16 -13.27
CA MET A 135 -10.04 -10.75 -13.66
C MET A 135 -8.99 -10.29 -14.69
N VAL A 136 -7.85 -10.95 -14.76
CA VAL A 136 -6.72 -10.53 -15.62
C VAL A 136 -6.73 -11.25 -16.96
N LEU A 137 -7.22 -12.51 -17.00
CA LEU A 137 -7.35 -13.30 -18.22
C LEU A 137 -8.55 -12.85 -19.06
#